data_d614eb818ed156d4f25cc7db4fa2c27a
#
_entry.id   d614eb818ed156d4f25cc7db4fa2c27a
#
_cell.length_a   1.000
_cell.length_b   1.000
_cell.length_c   1.000
_cell.angle_alpha   90.00
_cell.angle_beta   90.00
_cell.angle_gamma   90.00
#
_symmetry.space_group_name_H-M   'P 1'
#
loop_
_entity.id
_entity.type
_entity.pdbx_description
1 polymer ?
#
loop_
_entity_poly.entity_id
_entity_poly.type
_entity_poly.pdbx_seq_one_letter_code
_entity_poly.pdbx_strand_id
1 'polypeptide(L)'
;SETKTEIKPDNLRIPKSSEIKPEIKKVKKQESEKREYKVKDYVVYPKHGVGQITEFKKISIGGIDVETYIIKFEKDKANGMVPVNKQSHLRHLATINQVNKCISILKGKPKIKRSMWSRRAQEYEAKISSGKIYELAEVVRDLNKGDDLMVDQSYSERQLFEKAYERILSEFQIILNISQEDTQKKLDKALKRNVVDQTKPTGPSAKTPETNLPPVEETISEAETPLEE
;
A
#
# COMPACT_ATOMS: atom_id res chain seq x y z
N SER A 1 97.88 -1.77 -33.30
CA SER A 1 97.52 -2.64 -32.15
C SER A 1 96.09 -2.31 -31.67
N GLU A 2 95.18 -3.08 -32.30
CA GLU A 2 93.73 -2.92 -32.01
C GLU A 2 93.34 -4.00 -31.00
N THR A 3 92.82 -3.60 -29.85
CA THR A 3 92.22 -4.52 -28.87
C THR A 3 90.71 -4.53 -29.05
N LYS A 4 90.21 -5.64 -29.64
CA LYS A 4 88.81 -5.97 -29.68
C LYS A 4 88.34 -6.35 -28.25
N THR A 5 87.37 -5.64 -27.71
CA THR A 5 86.65 -6.01 -26.50
C THR A 5 85.36 -6.73 -26.91
N GLU A 6 85.28 -8.01 -26.63
CA GLU A 6 84.06 -8.83 -26.79
C GLU A 6 83.07 -8.47 -25.62
N ILE A 7 81.90 -8.01 -25.98
CA ILE A 7 80.81 -7.82 -25.05
C ILE A 7 80.02 -9.12 -25.05
N LYS A 8 80.02 -9.84 -23.92
CA LYS A 8 79.15 -10.98 -23.65
C LYS A 8 77.75 -10.48 -23.40
N PRO A 9 76.71 -11.14 -23.96
CA PRO A 9 75.32 -10.78 -23.64
C PRO A 9 74.97 -11.25 -22.22
N ASP A 10 74.62 -10.27 -21.39
CA ASP A 10 74.18 -10.46 -20.05
C ASP A 10 72.77 -11.14 -20.07
N ASN A 11 72.65 -12.16 -19.26
CA ASN A 11 71.44 -12.94 -19.04
C ASN A 11 70.34 -12.03 -18.43
N LEU A 12 69.43 -11.60 -19.27
CA LEU A 12 68.15 -11.04 -18.82
C LEU A 12 67.33 -12.15 -18.15
N ARG A 13 67.49 -12.29 -16.82
CA ARG A 13 66.57 -13.06 -15.97
C ARG A 13 65.29 -12.25 -15.86
N ILE A 14 64.29 -12.67 -16.63
CA ILE A 14 62.91 -12.23 -16.42
C ILE A 14 62.48 -12.77 -15.06
N PRO A 15 62.09 -11.91 -14.07
CA PRO A 15 61.54 -12.41 -12.82
C PRO A 15 60.20 -13.08 -13.15
N LYS A 16 60.08 -14.35 -12.77
CA LYS A 16 58.82 -15.08 -12.85
C LYS A 16 57.78 -14.26 -12.03
N SER A 17 56.78 -13.74 -12.74
CA SER A 17 55.58 -13.20 -12.16
C SER A 17 55.06 -14.21 -11.13
N SER A 18 55.19 -13.84 -9.85
CA SER A 18 54.53 -14.56 -8.80
C SER A 18 53.02 -14.39 -9.03
N GLU A 19 52.36 -15.45 -9.44
CA GLU A 19 50.94 -15.55 -9.48
C GLU A 19 50.40 -15.17 -8.11
N ILE A 20 49.93 -13.93 -8.00
CA ILE A 20 49.13 -13.47 -6.88
C ILE A 20 47.80 -14.22 -7.01
N LYS A 21 47.72 -15.38 -6.36
CA LYS A 21 46.42 -16.01 -6.14
C LYS A 21 45.54 -15.00 -5.47
N PRO A 22 44.35 -14.64 -6.01
CA PRO A 22 43.45 -13.74 -5.31
C PRO A 22 43.10 -14.42 -4.00
N GLU A 23 43.54 -13.80 -2.89
CA GLU A 23 43.17 -14.19 -1.55
C GLU A 23 41.65 -14.03 -1.47
N ILE A 24 40.92 -15.14 -1.55
CA ILE A 24 39.48 -15.17 -1.34
C ILE A 24 39.30 -14.76 0.12
N LYS A 25 39.06 -13.46 0.33
CA LYS A 25 38.68 -12.91 1.63
C LYS A 25 37.48 -13.72 2.08
N LYS A 26 37.67 -14.56 3.11
CA LYS A 26 36.58 -15.32 3.72
C LYS A 26 35.49 -14.33 4.05
N VAL A 27 34.37 -14.39 3.31
CA VAL A 27 33.17 -13.58 3.52
C VAL A 27 32.79 -13.80 4.98
N LYS A 28 32.84 -12.74 5.79
CA LYS A 28 32.40 -12.80 7.19
C LYS A 28 30.93 -13.20 7.15
N LYS A 29 30.64 -14.43 7.56
CA LYS A 29 29.28 -14.92 7.72
C LYS A 29 28.68 -14.06 8.84
N GLN A 30 27.77 -13.19 8.50
CA GLN A 30 27.00 -12.45 9.49
C GLN A 30 26.20 -13.49 10.28
N GLU A 31 26.26 -13.42 11.62
CA GLU A 31 25.43 -14.28 12.46
C GLU A 31 23.97 -14.07 12.02
N SER A 32 23.39 -15.08 11.39
CA SER A 32 22.00 -15.02 10.96
C SER A 32 21.15 -15.13 12.22
N GLU A 33 20.43 -14.05 12.54
CA GLU A 33 19.41 -14.10 13.58
C GLU A 33 18.46 -15.27 13.30
N LYS A 34 17.94 -15.87 14.38
CA LYS A 34 16.98 -16.96 14.28
C LYS A 34 15.74 -16.46 13.54
N ARG A 35 15.30 -17.19 12.51
CA ARG A 35 14.09 -16.86 11.76
C ARG A 35 12.87 -16.94 12.67
N GLU A 36 12.10 -15.86 12.72
CA GLU A 36 10.86 -15.77 13.49
C GLU A 36 9.66 -16.24 12.68
N TYR A 37 9.69 -16.03 11.36
CA TYR A 37 8.60 -16.33 10.43
C TYR A 37 8.94 -17.51 9.51
N LYS A 38 7.90 -18.18 9.04
CA LYS A 38 7.98 -19.31 8.09
C LYS A 38 7.43 -18.94 6.72
N VAL A 39 7.75 -19.76 5.71
CA VAL A 39 7.13 -19.65 4.39
C VAL A 39 5.62 -19.86 4.52
N LYS A 40 4.84 -19.09 3.78
CA LYS A 40 3.37 -18.98 3.81
C LYS A 40 2.79 -18.23 5.01
N ASP A 41 3.60 -17.78 5.97
CA ASP A 41 3.10 -16.92 7.04
C ASP A 41 2.69 -15.55 6.47
N TYR A 42 1.61 -15.01 7.03
CA TYR A 42 1.21 -13.64 6.78
C TYR A 42 1.87 -12.72 7.79
N VAL A 43 2.41 -11.61 7.31
CA VAL A 43 3.08 -10.61 8.12
C VAL A 43 2.61 -9.22 7.71
N VAL A 44 2.73 -8.27 8.62
CA VAL A 44 2.42 -6.87 8.35
C VAL A 44 3.72 -6.09 8.25
N TYR A 45 3.94 -5.48 7.10
CA TYR A 45 4.99 -4.49 6.92
C TYR A 45 4.38 -3.10 7.02
N PRO A 46 4.79 -2.25 7.97
CA PRO A 46 4.11 -0.99 8.28
C PRO A 46 3.83 -0.08 7.10
N LYS A 47 4.74 -0.01 6.14
CA LYS A 47 4.60 0.85 4.96
C LYS A 47 3.69 0.30 3.87
N HIS A 48 3.58 -1.03 3.74
CA HIS A 48 2.86 -1.71 2.65
C HIS A 48 1.62 -2.48 3.10
N GLY A 49 1.47 -2.71 4.41
CA GLY A 49 0.36 -3.48 4.94
C GLY A 49 0.64 -4.98 5.00
N VAL A 50 -0.38 -5.80 4.79
CA VAL A 50 -0.28 -7.26 4.89
C VAL A 50 0.34 -7.87 3.65
N GLY A 51 1.29 -8.77 3.85
CA GLY A 51 1.90 -9.59 2.82
C GLY A 51 2.09 -11.01 3.27
N GLN A 52 2.32 -11.91 2.33
CA GLN A 52 2.62 -13.31 2.60
C GLN A 52 4.06 -13.61 2.25
N ILE A 53 4.77 -14.31 3.13
CA ILE A 53 6.13 -14.79 2.87
C ILE A 53 6.05 -15.93 1.86
N THR A 54 6.64 -15.74 0.69
CA THR A 54 6.65 -16.74 -0.38
C THR A 54 7.85 -17.66 -0.29
N GLU A 55 9.02 -17.10 -0.03
CA GLU A 55 10.28 -17.86 0.02
C GLU A 55 11.34 -17.17 0.89
N PHE A 56 12.39 -17.93 1.22
CA PHE A 56 13.64 -17.40 1.77
C PHE A 56 14.72 -17.43 0.69
N LYS A 57 15.40 -16.32 0.52
CA LYS A 57 16.47 -16.20 -0.46
C LYS A 57 17.74 -15.65 0.19
N LYS A 58 18.88 -16.23 -0.15
CA LYS A 58 20.16 -15.62 0.19
C LYS A 58 20.53 -14.61 -0.88
N ILE A 59 20.71 -13.37 -0.48
CA ILE A 59 21.07 -12.28 -1.38
C ILE A 59 22.44 -11.77 -0.95
N SER A 60 23.36 -11.68 -1.90
CA SER A 60 24.68 -11.09 -1.63
C SER A 60 24.59 -9.57 -1.71
N ILE A 61 24.83 -8.92 -0.59
CA ILE A 61 24.86 -7.46 -0.49
C ILE A 61 26.27 -7.05 -0.04
N GLY A 62 26.99 -6.36 -0.92
CA GLY A 62 28.37 -5.94 -0.61
C GLY A 62 29.34 -7.09 -0.32
N GLY A 63 29.14 -8.27 -0.95
CA GLY A 63 29.97 -9.46 -0.75
C GLY A 63 29.66 -10.25 0.53
N ILE A 64 28.55 -9.92 1.22
CA ILE A 64 28.05 -10.64 2.38
C ILE A 64 26.73 -11.30 2.02
N ASP A 65 26.61 -12.61 2.23
CA ASP A 65 25.37 -13.35 2.01
C ASP A 65 24.40 -13.10 3.17
N VAL A 66 23.27 -12.47 2.87
CA VAL A 66 22.21 -12.16 3.83
C VAL A 66 20.98 -12.99 3.52
N GLU A 67 20.47 -13.70 4.50
CA GLU A 67 19.16 -14.37 4.36
C GLU A 67 18.04 -13.33 4.38
N THR A 68 17.14 -13.44 3.42
CA THR A 68 16.08 -12.45 3.18
C THR A 68 14.74 -13.13 3.00
N TYR A 69 13.71 -12.58 3.63
CA TYR A 69 12.31 -12.94 3.38
C TYR A 69 11.86 -12.29 2.09
N ILE A 70 11.26 -13.05 1.18
CA ILE A 70 10.54 -12.53 0.02
C ILE A 70 9.06 -12.49 0.39
N ILE A 71 8.49 -11.30 0.40
CA ILE A 71 7.12 -11.05 0.82
C ILE A 71 6.33 -10.56 -0.37
N LYS A 72 5.23 -11.21 -0.69
CA LYS A 72 4.31 -10.79 -1.73
C LYS A 72 3.18 -9.96 -1.12
N PHE A 73 3.04 -8.73 -1.57
CA PHE A 73 1.93 -7.84 -1.24
C PHE A 73 0.89 -7.92 -2.36
N GLU A 74 -0.23 -8.57 -2.08
CA GLU A 74 -1.26 -8.79 -3.11
C GLU A 74 -1.91 -7.49 -3.58
N LYS A 75 -2.12 -6.54 -2.67
CA LYS A 75 -2.71 -5.23 -2.96
C LYS A 75 -1.84 -4.39 -3.89
N ASP A 76 -0.57 -4.26 -3.56
CA ASP A 76 0.39 -3.44 -4.32
C ASP A 76 0.92 -4.19 -5.55
N LYS A 77 0.60 -5.48 -5.71
CA LYS A 77 1.18 -6.39 -6.71
C LYS A 77 2.71 -6.33 -6.73
N ALA A 78 3.29 -6.05 -5.59
CA ALA A 78 4.72 -5.87 -5.41
C ALA A 78 5.32 -6.97 -4.54
N ASN A 79 6.59 -7.24 -4.77
CA ASN A 79 7.38 -8.14 -3.93
C ASN A 79 8.34 -7.30 -3.07
N GLY A 80 8.25 -7.48 -1.76
CA GLY A 80 9.19 -6.89 -0.81
C GLY A 80 10.29 -7.84 -0.42
N MET A 81 11.45 -7.32 -0.14
CA MET A 81 12.59 -8.07 0.37
C MET A 81 12.98 -7.51 1.74
N VAL A 82 12.89 -8.35 2.77
CA VAL A 82 13.23 -7.97 4.15
C VAL A 82 14.31 -8.91 4.68
N PRO A 83 15.53 -8.42 4.94
CA PRO A 83 16.58 -9.22 5.54
C PRO A 83 16.16 -9.76 6.91
N VAL A 84 16.59 -10.98 7.25
CA VAL A 84 16.27 -11.62 8.55
C VAL A 84 16.75 -10.77 9.73
N ASN A 85 17.89 -10.11 9.61
CA ASN A 85 18.39 -9.18 10.63
C ASN A 85 17.55 -7.91 10.83
N LYS A 86 16.57 -7.66 9.95
CA LYS A 86 15.60 -6.56 10.05
C LYS A 86 14.16 -7.05 10.21
N GLN A 87 13.99 -8.30 10.65
CA GLN A 87 12.67 -8.90 10.89
C GLN A 87 11.82 -8.16 11.94
N SER A 88 12.46 -7.39 12.83
CA SER A 88 11.77 -6.52 13.79
C SER A 88 10.91 -5.43 13.14
N HIS A 89 11.12 -5.13 11.86
CA HIS A 89 10.27 -4.24 11.08
C HIS A 89 8.95 -4.90 10.64
N LEU A 90 8.89 -6.23 10.71
CA LEU A 90 7.68 -6.98 10.45
C LEU A 90 6.87 -7.14 11.74
N ARG A 91 5.57 -7.21 11.61
CA ARG A 91 4.65 -7.45 12.70
C ARG A 91 3.80 -8.68 12.40
N HIS A 92 3.54 -9.50 13.40
CA HIS A 92 2.51 -10.54 13.29
C HIS A 92 1.13 -9.92 13.04
N LEU A 93 0.24 -10.68 12.43
CA LEU A 93 -1.17 -10.31 12.33
C LEU A 93 -1.75 -10.07 13.73
N ALA A 94 -2.73 -9.19 13.80
CA ALA A 94 -3.46 -8.95 15.03
C ALA A 94 -4.25 -10.20 15.46
N THR A 95 -4.49 -10.32 16.74
CA THR A 95 -5.35 -11.37 17.32
C THR A 95 -6.82 -10.99 17.18
N ILE A 96 -7.72 -11.99 17.30
CA ILE A 96 -9.18 -11.76 17.27
C ILE A 96 -9.60 -10.77 18.35
N ASN A 97 -8.97 -10.81 19.54
CA ASN A 97 -9.25 -9.85 20.61
C ASN A 97 -8.86 -8.42 20.20
N GLN A 98 -7.74 -8.26 19.51
CA GLN A 98 -7.32 -6.96 18.99
C GLN A 98 -8.28 -6.47 17.89
N VAL A 99 -8.78 -7.35 17.02
CA VAL A 99 -9.81 -7.04 16.03
C VAL A 99 -11.08 -6.51 16.70
N ASN A 100 -11.56 -7.20 17.74
CA ASN A 100 -12.74 -6.77 18.49
C ASN A 100 -12.53 -5.41 19.15
N LYS A 101 -11.34 -5.14 19.69
CA LYS A 101 -11.00 -3.84 20.25
C LYS A 101 -10.95 -2.75 19.16
N CYS A 102 -10.43 -3.05 17.98
CA CYS A 102 -10.48 -2.14 16.83
C CYS A 102 -11.91 -1.81 16.43
N ILE A 103 -12.80 -2.81 16.38
CA ILE A 103 -14.23 -2.58 16.09
C ILE A 103 -14.86 -1.66 17.14
N SER A 104 -14.49 -1.79 18.40
CA SER A 104 -14.94 -0.90 19.47
C SER A 104 -14.43 0.53 19.28
N ILE A 105 -13.18 0.71 18.83
CA ILE A 105 -12.61 2.02 18.48
C ILE A 105 -13.38 2.64 17.32
N LEU A 106 -13.67 1.87 16.26
CA LEU A 106 -14.38 2.33 15.06
C LEU A 106 -15.81 2.80 15.38
N LYS A 107 -16.48 2.18 16.36
CA LYS A 107 -17.81 2.60 16.85
C LYS A 107 -17.78 3.90 17.65
N GLY A 108 -16.63 4.31 18.09
CA GLY A 108 -16.44 5.51 18.91
C GLY A 108 -16.69 6.81 18.12
N LYS A 109 -16.83 7.90 18.86
CA LYS A 109 -16.93 9.23 18.23
C LYS A 109 -15.57 9.67 17.67
N PRO A 110 -15.54 10.37 16.51
CA PRO A 110 -14.31 10.94 15.98
C PRO A 110 -13.64 11.90 16.96
N LYS A 111 -12.32 11.81 17.08
CA LYS A 111 -11.52 12.67 17.96
C LYS A 111 -10.65 13.60 17.10
N ILE A 112 -11.26 14.66 16.58
CA ILE A 112 -10.56 15.59 15.70
C ILE A 112 -9.93 16.69 16.54
N LYS A 113 -8.60 16.83 16.45
CA LYS A 113 -7.87 17.93 17.11
C LYS A 113 -8.15 19.26 16.41
N ARG A 114 -8.26 20.33 17.19
CA ARG A 114 -8.34 21.69 16.66
C ARG A 114 -6.95 22.18 16.24
N SER A 115 -6.48 21.71 15.10
CA SER A 115 -5.20 22.12 14.51
C SER A 115 -5.35 22.28 13.01
N MET A 116 -4.39 22.95 12.38
CA MET A 116 -4.37 23.11 10.92
C MET A 116 -4.36 21.74 10.23
N TRP A 117 -5.02 21.64 9.09
CA TRP A 117 -5.12 20.38 8.34
C TRP A 117 -3.74 19.77 8.03
N SER A 118 -2.78 20.56 7.58
CA SER A 118 -1.45 20.08 7.27
C SER A 118 -0.79 19.32 8.42
N ARG A 119 -0.94 19.82 9.65
CA ARG A 119 -0.41 19.16 10.85
C ARG A 119 -1.18 17.86 11.16
N ARG A 120 -2.51 17.89 11.05
CA ARG A 120 -3.33 16.69 11.25
C ARG A 120 -3.03 15.62 10.22
N ALA A 121 -2.84 16.01 8.94
CA ALA A 121 -2.48 15.09 7.87
C ALA A 121 -1.16 14.37 8.15
N GLN A 122 -0.14 15.10 8.62
CA GLN A 122 1.13 14.50 9.04
C GLN A 122 0.96 13.52 10.20
N GLU A 123 0.15 13.86 11.21
CA GLU A 123 -0.14 12.96 12.34
C GLU A 123 -0.85 11.68 11.85
N TYR A 124 -1.84 11.80 10.96
CA TYR A 124 -2.53 10.64 10.38
C TYR A 124 -1.59 9.79 9.51
N GLU A 125 -0.75 10.41 8.71
CA GLU A 125 0.21 9.70 7.89
C GLU A 125 1.25 8.96 8.74
N ALA A 126 1.72 9.56 9.83
CA ALA A 126 2.60 8.91 10.80
C ALA A 126 1.91 7.69 11.44
N LYS A 127 0.64 7.79 11.84
CA LYS A 127 -0.14 6.68 12.36
C LYS A 127 -0.32 5.55 11.34
N ILE A 128 -0.59 5.89 10.09
CA ILE A 128 -0.69 4.90 9.01
C ILE A 128 0.64 4.20 8.78
N SER A 129 1.74 4.94 8.81
CA SER A 129 3.10 4.43 8.58
C SER A 129 3.63 3.60 9.74
N SER A 130 3.10 3.79 10.97
CA SER A 130 3.45 2.96 12.13
C SER A 130 2.99 1.52 11.97
N GLY A 131 1.94 1.28 11.17
CA GLY A 131 1.36 -0.04 10.93
C GLY A 131 0.64 -0.65 12.13
N LYS A 132 0.49 0.07 13.23
CA LYS A 132 -0.23 -0.41 14.42
C LYS A 132 -1.73 -0.40 14.15
N ILE A 133 -2.38 -1.55 14.39
CA ILE A 133 -3.79 -1.74 14.04
C ILE A 133 -4.73 -0.77 14.78
N TYR A 134 -4.43 -0.42 16.02
CA TYR A 134 -5.26 0.54 16.78
C TYR A 134 -5.13 1.95 16.23
N GLU A 135 -3.92 2.37 15.84
CA GLU A 135 -3.68 3.68 15.24
C GLU A 135 -4.36 3.81 13.89
N LEU A 136 -4.36 2.73 13.07
CA LEU A 136 -5.13 2.65 11.84
C LEU A 136 -6.64 2.80 12.09
N ALA A 137 -7.17 2.11 13.10
CA ALA A 137 -8.58 2.20 13.48
C ALA A 137 -8.96 3.62 13.94
N GLU A 138 -8.07 4.30 14.65
CA GLU A 138 -8.28 5.70 15.03
C GLU A 138 -8.34 6.63 13.83
N VAL A 139 -7.44 6.47 12.85
CA VAL A 139 -7.45 7.28 11.61
C VAL A 139 -8.75 7.05 10.84
N VAL A 140 -9.17 5.79 10.67
CA VAL A 140 -10.42 5.45 9.98
C VAL A 140 -11.63 6.06 10.70
N ARG A 141 -11.70 5.96 12.03
CA ARG A 141 -12.76 6.59 12.84
C ARG A 141 -12.80 8.10 12.68
N ASP A 142 -11.63 8.73 12.78
CA ASP A 142 -11.53 10.20 12.83
C ASP A 142 -11.79 10.84 11.45
N LEU A 143 -11.44 10.15 10.38
CA LEU A 143 -11.68 10.60 9.01
C LEU A 143 -12.98 10.09 8.39
N ASN A 144 -13.73 9.23 9.11
CA ASN A 144 -15.02 8.75 8.65
C ASN A 144 -16.08 9.86 8.75
N LYS A 145 -16.53 10.37 7.62
CA LYS A 145 -17.60 11.37 7.56
C LYS A 145 -18.96 10.80 7.14
N GLY A 146 -19.06 9.48 6.96
CA GLY A 146 -20.28 8.83 6.45
C GLY A 146 -20.52 9.12 4.96
N ASP A 147 -21.58 8.55 4.43
CA ASP A 147 -21.90 8.69 3.00
C ASP A 147 -22.52 10.06 2.69
N ASP A 148 -23.29 10.63 3.62
CA ASP A 148 -23.98 11.91 3.43
C ASP A 148 -23.04 13.14 3.49
N LEU A 149 -21.85 12.98 4.09
CA LEU A 149 -20.87 14.05 4.27
C LEU A 149 -19.63 13.89 3.38
N MET A 150 -19.66 12.97 2.43
CA MET A 150 -18.53 12.78 1.51
C MET A 150 -18.28 13.98 0.60
N VAL A 151 -19.31 14.78 0.34
CA VAL A 151 -19.21 15.98 -0.50
C VAL A 151 -18.26 17.02 0.10
N ASP A 152 -18.20 17.11 1.41
CA ASP A 152 -17.36 18.10 2.13
C ASP A 152 -15.98 17.56 2.53
N GLN A 153 -15.67 16.32 2.15
CA GLN A 153 -14.38 15.72 2.44
C GLN A 153 -13.34 16.15 1.42
N SER A 154 -12.22 16.73 1.91
CA SER A 154 -11.08 17.04 1.07
C SER A 154 -10.53 15.78 0.41
N TYR A 155 -10.01 15.92 -0.83
CA TYR A 155 -9.37 14.83 -1.56
C TYR A 155 -8.25 14.15 -0.73
N SER A 156 -7.43 14.93 -0.05
CA SER A 156 -6.37 14.40 0.80
C SER A 156 -6.88 13.67 2.04
N GLU A 157 -8.01 14.12 2.64
CA GLU A 157 -8.65 13.38 3.73
C GLU A 157 -9.16 12.02 3.26
N ARG A 158 -9.80 12.00 2.09
CA ARG A 158 -10.29 10.75 1.48
C ARG A 158 -9.16 9.78 1.21
N GLN A 159 -8.06 10.23 0.63
CA GLN A 159 -6.91 9.35 0.37
C GLN A 159 -6.33 8.73 1.64
N LEU A 160 -6.18 9.51 2.71
CA LEU A 160 -5.70 8.99 3.99
C LEU A 160 -6.69 8.01 4.60
N PHE A 161 -8.00 8.30 4.50
CA PHE A 161 -9.05 7.38 4.94
C PHE A 161 -8.99 6.05 4.18
N GLU A 162 -9.00 6.09 2.85
CA GLU A 162 -8.96 4.91 2.00
C GLU A 162 -7.73 4.05 2.27
N LYS A 163 -6.56 4.67 2.38
CA LYS A 163 -5.31 3.99 2.68
C LYS A 163 -5.33 3.27 4.04
N ALA A 164 -5.87 3.92 5.07
CA ALA A 164 -6.01 3.30 6.39
C ALA A 164 -7.08 2.21 6.40
N TYR A 165 -8.22 2.45 5.75
CA TYR A 165 -9.33 1.52 5.64
C TYR A 165 -8.94 0.22 4.93
N GLU A 166 -8.27 0.32 3.78
CA GLU A 166 -7.80 -0.84 3.03
C GLU A 166 -6.82 -1.71 3.82
N ARG A 167 -5.95 -1.10 4.62
CA ARG A 167 -5.01 -1.83 5.46
C ARG A 167 -5.73 -2.63 6.55
N ILE A 168 -6.71 -2.02 7.22
CA ILE A 168 -7.55 -2.73 8.20
C ILE A 168 -8.36 -3.83 7.53
N LEU A 169 -8.98 -3.53 6.39
CA LEU A 169 -9.79 -4.48 5.64
C LEU A 169 -8.99 -5.73 5.28
N SER A 170 -7.79 -5.54 4.73
CA SER A 170 -6.91 -6.64 4.31
C SER A 170 -6.48 -7.51 5.49
N GLU A 171 -6.12 -6.89 6.61
CA GLU A 171 -5.70 -7.63 7.80
C GLU A 171 -6.88 -8.38 8.44
N PHE A 172 -8.04 -7.74 8.56
CA PHE A 172 -9.25 -8.38 9.13
C PHE A 172 -9.75 -9.54 8.28
N GLN A 173 -9.69 -9.42 6.96
CA GLN A 173 -10.07 -10.47 6.04
C GLN A 173 -9.30 -11.77 6.32
N ILE A 174 -7.99 -11.66 6.52
CA ILE A 174 -7.12 -12.80 6.78
C ILE A 174 -7.37 -13.37 8.18
N ILE A 175 -7.45 -12.50 9.20
CA ILE A 175 -7.64 -12.93 10.60
C ILE A 175 -8.99 -13.62 10.81
N LEU A 176 -10.06 -13.08 10.21
CA LEU A 176 -11.42 -13.60 10.35
C LEU A 176 -11.72 -14.73 9.36
N ASN A 177 -10.86 -14.93 8.36
CA ASN A 177 -11.02 -15.90 7.28
C ASN A 177 -12.41 -15.81 6.60
N ILE A 178 -12.84 -14.60 6.28
CA ILE A 178 -14.08 -14.29 5.59
C ILE A 178 -13.82 -13.53 4.29
N SER A 179 -14.84 -13.39 3.45
CA SER A 179 -14.72 -12.66 2.20
C SER A 179 -14.39 -11.18 2.44
N GLN A 180 -13.85 -10.52 1.42
CA GLN A 180 -13.60 -9.08 1.46
C GLN A 180 -14.89 -8.30 1.67
N GLU A 181 -15.98 -8.72 0.99
CA GLU A 181 -17.30 -8.10 1.09
C GLU A 181 -17.89 -8.18 2.49
N ASP A 182 -17.79 -9.35 3.13
CA ASP A 182 -18.29 -9.53 4.49
C ASP A 182 -17.46 -8.76 5.52
N THR A 183 -16.15 -8.68 5.29
CA THR A 183 -15.26 -7.85 6.11
C THR A 183 -15.63 -6.38 5.98
N GLN A 184 -15.88 -5.92 4.75
CA GLN A 184 -16.30 -4.55 4.47
C GLN A 184 -17.64 -4.24 5.13
N LYS A 185 -18.65 -5.10 4.97
CA LYS A 185 -19.96 -4.94 5.66
C LYS A 185 -19.81 -4.82 7.17
N LYS A 186 -18.90 -5.61 7.76
CA LYS A 186 -18.61 -5.56 9.20
C LYS A 186 -17.97 -4.26 9.63
N LEU A 187 -17.03 -3.72 8.85
CA LEU A 187 -16.39 -2.43 9.09
C LEU A 187 -17.38 -1.27 8.91
N ASP A 188 -18.14 -1.27 7.82
CA ASP A 188 -19.11 -0.22 7.50
C ASP A 188 -20.22 -0.17 8.56
N LYS A 189 -20.67 -1.34 9.03
CA LYS A 189 -21.61 -1.40 10.18
C LYS A 189 -21.00 -0.80 11.45
N ALA A 190 -19.72 -1.02 11.70
CA ALA A 190 -19.05 -0.43 12.86
C ALA A 190 -18.91 1.10 12.71
N LEU A 191 -18.67 1.59 11.51
CA LEU A 191 -18.57 3.00 11.15
C LEU A 191 -19.93 3.70 10.97
N LYS A 192 -21.04 2.96 11.08
CA LYS A 192 -22.41 3.44 10.80
C LYS A 192 -22.59 4.02 9.39
N ARG A 193 -21.88 3.43 8.42
CA ARG A 193 -22.07 3.74 7.01
C ARG A 193 -23.25 2.93 6.47
N ASN A 194 -24.02 3.51 5.57
CA ASN A 194 -25.05 2.78 4.86
C ASN A 194 -24.38 1.78 3.93
N VAL A 195 -24.65 0.50 4.12
CA VAL A 195 -24.19 -0.55 3.20
C VAL A 195 -24.99 -0.40 1.92
N VAL A 196 -24.46 0.32 0.94
CA VAL A 196 -25.03 0.34 -0.40
C VAL A 196 -24.79 -1.05 -0.99
N ASP A 197 -25.86 -1.78 -1.17
CA ASP A 197 -25.85 -3.10 -1.79
C ASP A 197 -25.43 -2.91 -3.27
N GLN A 198 -24.16 -3.11 -3.57
CA GLN A 198 -23.60 -2.94 -4.92
C GLN A 198 -24.07 -4.03 -5.90
N THR A 199 -25.05 -4.82 -5.53
CA THR A 199 -25.61 -5.88 -6.39
C THR A 199 -26.81 -5.44 -7.26
N LYS A 200 -27.21 -4.17 -7.21
CA LYS A 200 -28.21 -3.66 -8.16
C LYS A 200 -27.53 -2.89 -9.29
N PRO A 201 -27.60 -3.38 -10.54
CA PRO A 201 -27.25 -2.57 -11.69
C PRO A 201 -28.29 -1.44 -11.77
N THR A 202 -27.88 -0.23 -11.50
CA THR A 202 -28.67 0.97 -11.79
C THR A 202 -28.77 1.13 -13.30
N GLY A 203 -29.77 0.48 -13.88
CA GLY A 203 -30.26 0.85 -15.19
C GLY A 203 -30.86 2.26 -15.09
N PRO A 204 -30.65 3.13 -16.10
CA PRO A 204 -31.22 4.45 -16.08
C PRO A 204 -32.73 4.39 -16.24
N SER A 205 -33.47 4.56 -15.16
CA SER A 205 -34.91 4.81 -15.23
C SER A 205 -35.11 6.28 -15.56
N ALA A 206 -35.22 6.55 -16.84
CA ALA A 206 -35.77 7.80 -17.31
C ALA A 206 -37.24 7.87 -16.88
N LYS A 207 -37.55 8.66 -15.89
CA LYS A 207 -38.88 9.19 -15.64
C LYS A 207 -38.92 10.61 -16.16
N THR A 208 -39.45 10.73 -17.36
CA THR A 208 -39.98 11.98 -17.93
C THR A 208 -41.12 12.47 -17.03
N PRO A 209 -41.11 13.71 -16.56
CA PRO A 209 -42.32 14.29 -15.99
C PRO A 209 -43.27 14.66 -17.13
N GLU A 210 -44.42 14.03 -17.13
CA GLU A 210 -45.58 14.48 -17.93
C GLU A 210 -45.99 15.88 -17.45
N THR A 211 -45.75 16.86 -18.28
CA THR A 211 -46.31 18.19 -18.12
C THR A 211 -47.67 18.19 -18.81
N ASN A 212 -48.73 18.15 -18.01
CA ASN A 212 -50.07 18.49 -18.43
C ASN A 212 -50.12 19.97 -18.80
N LEU A 213 -50.22 20.28 -20.05
CA LEU A 213 -50.68 21.58 -20.56
C LEU A 213 -52.05 21.39 -21.27
N PRO A 214 -53.04 22.26 -20.97
CA PRO A 214 -54.35 22.15 -21.59
C PRO A 214 -54.31 22.65 -23.06
N PRO A 215 -55.29 22.25 -23.89
CA PRO A 215 -55.32 22.56 -25.33
C PRO A 215 -55.65 24.01 -25.54
N VAL A 216 -54.89 24.68 -26.37
CA VAL A 216 -55.21 26.02 -26.91
C VAL A 216 -55.59 25.87 -28.36
N GLU A 217 -56.78 26.40 -28.63
CA GLU A 217 -57.50 26.43 -29.90
C GLU A 217 -56.71 27.13 -31.03
N GLU A 218 -56.88 26.56 -32.23
CA GLU A 218 -56.51 27.17 -33.49
C GLU A 218 -57.23 28.45 -33.70
N THR A 219 -56.53 29.52 -34.09
CA THR A 219 -57.09 30.56 -34.97
C THR A 219 -56.10 30.87 -36.07
N ILE A 220 -56.58 30.53 -37.26
CA ILE A 220 -55.99 30.82 -38.51
C ILE A 220 -56.11 32.32 -38.78
N SER A 221 -55.08 32.97 -39.21
CA SER A 221 -55.22 34.19 -40.02
C SER A 221 -54.00 34.36 -40.95
N GLU A 222 -54.38 34.32 -42.22
CA GLU A 222 -53.55 34.59 -43.40
C GLU A 222 -52.99 36.01 -43.42
N ALA A 223 -52.01 36.14 -44.20
CA ALA A 223 -51.66 37.25 -45.07
C ALA A 223 -50.24 37.79 -44.94
N GLU A 224 -49.55 37.52 -45.98
CA GLU A 224 -48.95 38.39 -47.00
C GLU A 224 -47.51 38.87 -46.73
N THR A 225 -46.66 38.36 -47.61
CA THR A 225 -45.42 39.05 -48.08
C THR A 225 -45.83 40.25 -48.98
N PRO A 226 -45.01 41.30 -49.13
CA PRO A 226 -43.95 41.26 -50.15
C PRO A 226 -42.67 42.07 -49.84
N LEU A 227 -41.61 41.65 -50.48
CA LEU A 227 -40.58 42.25 -51.35
C LEU A 227 -40.04 43.69 -51.11
N GLU A 228 -38.69 43.77 -51.25
CA GLU A 228 -37.86 44.87 -51.80
C GLU A 228 -37.49 45.99 -50.77
N GLU A 229 -36.27 46.32 -50.61
CA GLU A 229 -35.07 46.67 -51.41
C GLU A 229 -33.77 46.42 -50.53
#